data_cfabbbc26f95d55b7c99c0038a2b9181
#
_entry.id   cfabbbc26f95d55b7c99c0038a2b9181
#
_cell.length_a   1.000
_cell.length_b   1.000
_cell.length_c   1.000
_cell.angle_alpha   90.00
_cell.angle_beta   90.00
_cell.angle_gamma   90.00
#
_symmetry.space_group_name_H-M   'P 1'
#
loop_
_entity.id
_entity.type
_entity.pdbx_description
1 polymer ?
#
loop_
_entity_poly.entity_id
_entity_poly.type
_entity_poly.pdbx_seq_one_letter_code
_entity_poly.pdbx_strand_id
1 'polypeptide(L)'
;ACTFEEKNSLHFETVRDQLGLPFMVKAASLGSSVGVSKVKSAADFQAAMDDAFRYDDAALIEEYIQGREIECAILGNQPPEASMPGEIIISKEYEFYTFDAKYVDGNAVQIKVPAQLDAAVAEDIRALSLRAYRALQCEDFARVDLFLANNGKVYVNEINTIPGFTNSSMYP
;
A
#
# COMPACT_ATOMS: atom_id res chain seq x y z
N ALA A 1 -2.38 -14.23 -4.87
CA ALA A 1 -0.98 -14.56 -4.68
C ALA A 1 -0.55 -15.63 -5.67
N CYS A 2 0.71 -15.65 -6.02
CA CYS A 2 1.33 -16.61 -6.93
C CYS A 2 2.66 -17.05 -6.31
N THR A 3 2.91 -18.35 -6.21
CA THR A 3 4.19 -18.90 -5.75
C THR A 3 5.18 -19.02 -6.92
N PHE A 4 6.46 -19.18 -6.61
CA PHE A 4 7.49 -19.37 -7.63
C PHE A 4 7.22 -20.59 -8.52
N GLU A 5 6.65 -21.66 -7.96
CA GLU A 5 6.28 -22.88 -8.71
C GLU A 5 5.12 -22.62 -9.71
N GLU A 6 4.21 -21.71 -9.35
CA GLU A 6 3.04 -21.35 -10.18
C GLU A 6 3.33 -20.28 -11.23
N LYS A 7 4.48 -19.60 -11.14
CA LYS A 7 4.85 -18.47 -11.99
C LYS A 7 4.66 -18.75 -13.49
N ASN A 8 5.09 -19.92 -13.95
CA ASN A 8 5.05 -20.27 -15.37
C ASN A 8 3.65 -20.67 -15.87
N SER A 9 2.71 -20.93 -14.95
CA SER A 9 1.31 -21.27 -15.29
C SER A 9 0.40 -20.05 -15.30
N LEU A 10 0.87 -18.91 -14.81
CA LEU A 10 0.10 -17.68 -14.75
C LEU A 10 0.31 -16.85 -16.01
N HIS A 11 -0.78 -16.60 -16.75
CA HIS A 11 -0.76 -15.85 -17.99
C HIS A 11 -1.26 -14.41 -17.80
N PHE A 12 -0.62 -13.47 -18.48
CA PHE A 12 -0.98 -12.05 -18.44
C PHE A 12 -2.46 -11.82 -18.73
N GLU A 13 -3.02 -12.50 -19.76
CA GLU A 13 -4.41 -12.36 -20.17
C GLU A 13 -5.38 -12.73 -19.05
N THR A 14 -5.08 -13.80 -18.32
CA THR A 14 -5.89 -14.24 -17.19
C THR A 14 -5.92 -13.19 -16.07
N VAL A 15 -4.76 -12.63 -15.75
CA VAL A 15 -4.65 -11.58 -14.72
C VAL A 15 -5.36 -10.31 -15.17
N ARG A 16 -5.12 -9.86 -16.40
CA ARG A 16 -5.77 -8.69 -16.99
C ARG A 16 -7.30 -8.82 -16.97
N ASP A 17 -7.83 -9.98 -17.33
CA ASP A 17 -9.27 -10.20 -17.41
C ASP A 17 -9.93 -10.22 -16.02
N GLN A 18 -9.18 -10.56 -14.97
CA GLN A 18 -9.64 -10.55 -13.59
C GLN A 18 -9.49 -9.19 -12.89
N LEU A 19 -8.37 -8.51 -13.08
CA LEU A 19 -8.00 -7.32 -12.32
C LEU A 19 -8.11 -6.02 -13.14
N GLY A 20 -8.18 -6.10 -14.47
CA GLY A 20 -8.08 -4.94 -15.35
C GLY A 20 -6.64 -4.46 -15.54
N LEU A 21 -6.48 -3.32 -16.21
CA LEU A 21 -5.19 -2.63 -16.38
C LEU A 21 -5.30 -1.18 -15.91
N PRO A 22 -4.21 -0.65 -15.35
CA PRO A 22 -3.02 -1.36 -14.91
C PRO A 22 -3.28 -2.20 -13.66
N PHE A 23 -2.39 -3.15 -13.33
CA PHE A 23 -2.37 -3.84 -12.06
C PHE A 23 -0.97 -3.80 -11.45
N MET A 24 -0.84 -4.17 -10.16
CA MET A 24 0.43 -4.19 -9.44
C MET A 24 0.93 -5.61 -9.24
N VAL A 25 2.24 -5.79 -9.33
CA VAL A 25 2.96 -7.00 -8.91
C VAL A 25 3.90 -6.62 -7.79
N LYS A 26 3.89 -7.37 -6.69
CA LYS A 26 4.68 -7.09 -5.47
C LYS A 26 5.33 -8.37 -4.96
N ALA A 27 6.55 -8.30 -4.46
CA ALA A 27 7.10 -9.33 -3.58
C ALA A 27 6.25 -9.42 -2.31
N ALA A 28 5.86 -10.64 -1.88
CA ALA A 28 4.81 -10.81 -0.87
C ALA A 28 5.23 -10.37 0.54
N SER A 29 6.51 -10.56 0.90
CA SER A 29 7.01 -10.34 2.26
C SER A 29 7.92 -9.12 2.39
N LEU A 30 8.06 -8.30 1.34
CA LEU A 30 8.91 -7.12 1.37
C LEU A 30 8.12 -5.84 1.57
N GLY A 31 8.76 -4.93 2.28
CA GLY A 31 8.29 -3.56 2.48
C GLY A 31 9.00 -2.52 1.60
N SER A 32 8.76 -1.25 1.89
CA SER A 32 9.45 -0.10 1.28
C SER A 32 9.36 -0.03 -0.25
N SER A 33 8.34 -0.64 -0.85
CA SER A 33 8.13 -0.71 -2.30
C SER A 33 9.25 -1.39 -3.10
N VAL A 34 10.08 -2.23 -2.45
CA VAL A 34 11.08 -3.07 -3.13
C VAL A 34 10.37 -4.24 -3.80
N GLY A 35 10.70 -4.54 -5.05
CA GLY A 35 10.04 -5.58 -5.83
C GLY A 35 8.58 -5.27 -6.15
N VAL A 36 8.22 -3.99 -6.26
CA VAL A 36 6.87 -3.52 -6.63
C VAL A 36 6.91 -2.92 -8.03
N SER A 37 6.09 -3.43 -8.91
CA SER A 37 6.00 -3.01 -10.31
C SER A 37 4.56 -2.76 -10.74
N LYS A 38 4.35 -1.72 -11.55
CA LYS A 38 3.07 -1.41 -12.19
C LYS A 38 3.06 -1.98 -13.62
N VAL A 39 2.14 -2.89 -13.87
CA VAL A 39 2.01 -3.59 -15.16
C VAL A 39 0.93 -2.91 -15.99
N LYS A 40 1.30 -2.43 -17.16
CA LYS A 40 0.42 -1.77 -18.14
C LYS A 40 0.24 -2.59 -19.43
N SER A 41 1.14 -3.56 -19.67
CA SER A 41 1.16 -4.39 -20.86
C SER A 41 1.71 -5.79 -20.58
N ALA A 42 1.54 -6.71 -21.53
CA ALA A 42 2.12 -8.04 -21.45
C ALA A 42 3.67 -8.02 -21.37
N ALA A 43 4.31 -7.03 -22.00
CA ALA A 43 5.76 -6.89 -21.95
C ALA A 43 6.25 -6.54 -20.53
N ASP A 44 5.48 -5.75 -19.77
CA ASP A 44 5.82 -5.37 -18.40
C ASP A 44 5.64 -6.54 -17.43
N PHE A 45 4.67 -7.44 -17.74
CA PHE A 45 4.26 -8.49 -16.80
C PHE A 45 5.39 -9.46 -16.46
N GLN A 46 6.10 -9.96 -17.48
CA GLN A 46 7.20 -10.89 -17.24
C GLN A 46 8.32 -10.24 -16.44
N ALA A 47 8.68 -9.00 -16.78
CA ALA A 47 9.72 -8.26 -16.06
C ALA A 47 9.32 -8.00 -14.59
N ALA A 48 8.05 -7.65 -14.34
CA ALA A 48 7.50 -7.45 -13.01
C ALA A 48 7.53 -8.71 -12.16
N MET A 49 7.14 -9.86 -12.74
CA MET A 49 7.20 -11.17 -12.07
C MET A 49 8.64 -11.56 -11.77
N ASP A 50 9.55 -11.39 -12.74
CA ASP A 50 10.96 -11.68 -12.54
C ASP A 50 11.56 -10.83 -11.44
N ASP A 51 11.21 -9.55 -11.38
CA ASP A 51 11.69 -8.64 -10.33
C ASP A 51 11.15 -9.03 -8.94
N ALA A 52 9.84 -9.29 -8.80
CA ALA A 52 9.25 -9.71 -7.53
C ALA A 52 9.90 -10.98 -7.00
N PHE A 53 10.11 -11.99 -7.85
CA PHE A 53 10.73 -13.26 -7.48
C PHE A 53 12.25 -13.21 -7.28
N ARG A 54 12.90 -12.06 -7.47
CA ARG A 54 14.30 -11.85 -7.01
C ARG A 54 14.38 -11.69 -5.51
N TYR A 55 13.29 -11.31 -4.89
CA TYR A 55 13.25 -10.91 -3.49
C TYR A 55 12.42 -11.85 -2.61
N ASP A 56 11.51 -12.63 -3.19
CA ASP A 56 10.61 -13.50 -2.43
C ASP A 56 10.21 -14.73 -3.26
N ASP A 57 9.82 -15.81 -2.58
CA ASP A 57 9.28 -17.03 -3.19
C ASP A 57 7.79 -16.91 -3.54
N ALA A 58 7.15 -15.80 -3.18
CA ALA A 58 5.76 -15.49 -3.48
C ALA A 58 5.59 -14.05 -3.98
N ALA A 59 4.70 -13.86 -4.94
CA ALA A 59 4.28 -12.55 -5.42
C ALA A 59 2.79 -12.33 -5.19
N LEU A 60 2.43 -11.09 -4.83
CA LEU A 60 1.06 -10.60 -4.83
C LEU A 60 0.79 -9.88 -6.15
N ILE A 61 -0.36 -10.17 -6.75
CA ILE A 61 -0.83 -9.48 -7.95
C ILE A 61 -2.17 -8.86 -7.59
N GLU A 62 -2.24 -7.54 -7.68
CA GLU A 62 -3.33 -6.76 -7.11
C GLU A 62 -3.87 -5.74 -8.12
N GLU A 63 -5.17 -5.45 -8.03
CA GLU A 63 -5.78 -4.33 -8.75
C GLU A 63 -5.05 -3.02 -8.41
N TYR A 64 -4.76 -2.19 -9.42
CA TYR A 64 -4.26 -0.84 -9.17
C TYR A 64 -5.38 0.08 -8.72
N ILE A 65 -5.33 0.54 -7.49
CA ILE A 65 -6.30 1.48 -6.95
C ILE A 65 -5.84 2.91 -7.24
N GLN A 66 -6.57 3.57 -8.13
CA GLN A 66 -6.34 4.99 -8.40
C GLN A 66 -7.04 5.84 -7.35
N GLY A 67 -6.24 6.58 -6.56
CA GLY A 67 -6.77 7.38 -5.47
C GLY A 67 -5.69 8.08 -4.66
N ARG A 68 -6.02 8.44 -3.43
CA ARG A 68 -5.15 9.08 -2.45
C ARG A 68 -4.56 8.02 -1.52
N GLU A 69 -3.28 8.16 -1.19
CA GLU A 69 -2.62 7.30 -0.20
C GLU A 69 -2.80 7.90 1.19
N ILE A 70 -3.44 7.14 2.07
CA ILE A 70 -3.81 7.56 3.42
C ILE A 70 -3.14 6.63 4.42
N GLU A 71 -2.59 7.19 5.48
CA GLU A 71 -2.04 6.44 6.61
C GLU A 71 -2.80 6.78 7.90
N CYS A 72 -3.02 5.77 8.74
CA CYS A 72 -3.66 5.93 10.04
C CYS A 72 -2.85 5.19 11.11
N ALA A 73 -2.35 5.92 12.10
CA ALA A 73 -1.65 5.33 13.24
C ALA A 73 -2.65 4.74 14.24
N ILE A 74 -2.29 3.61 14.83
CA ILE A 74 -3.05 2.98 15.90
C ILE A 74 -2.14 2.77 17.10
N LEU A 75 -2.64 3.09 18.28
CA LEU A 75 -1.92 2.94 19.54
C LEU A 75 -2.81 2.25 20.59
N GLY A 76 -2.21 1.33 21.35
CA GLY A 76 -2.82 0.67 22.49
C GLY A 76 -3.61 -0.59 22.14
N ASN A 77 -4.09 -1.26 23.20
CA ASN A 77 -4.67 -2.61 23.10
C ASN A 77 -6.15 -2.66 23.51
N GLN A 78 -6.53 -2.00 24.63
CA GLN A 78 -7.88 -2.15 25.20
C GLN A 78 -8.41 -0.83 25.80
N PRO A 79 -9.14 -0.04 25.03
CA PRO A 79 -9.33 -0.12 23.57
C PRO A 79 -8.14 0.48 22.82
N PRO A 80 -7.82 0.00 21.61
CA PRO A 80 -6.89 0.69 20.74
C PRO A 80 -7.52 1.98 20.20
N GLU A 81 -6.69 3.01 20.01
CA GLU A 81 -7.08 4.32 19.49
C GLU A 81 -6.47 4.56 18.11
N ALA A 82 -7.25 5.14 17.21
CA ALA A 82 -6.79 5.54 15.90
C ALA A 82 -6.56 7.05 15.84
N SER A 83 -5.43 7.47 15.25
CA SER A 83 -5.12 8.87 14.99
C SER A 83 -6.07 9.51 13.99
N MET A 84 -5.98 10.81 13.82
CA MET A 84 -6.46 11.44 12.58
C MET A 84 -5.63 10.92 11.40
N PRO A 85 -6.29 10.60 10.26
CA PRO A 85 -5.56 10.13 9.08
C PRO A 85 -4.59 11.18 8.54
N GLY A 86 -3.42 10.74 8.09
CA GLY A 86 -2.50 11.52 7.30
C GLY A 86 -2.56 11.14 5.82
N GLU A 87 -2.05 11.98 4.94
CA GLU A 87 -1.99 11.75 3.49
C GLU A 87 -0.57 11.85 2.97
N ILE A 88 -0.18 10.91 2.14
CA ILE A 88 1.02 10.97 1.32
C ILE A 88 0.65 11.51 -0.06
N ILE A 89 1.22 12.66 -0.42
CA ILE A 89 1.04 13.25 -1.74
C ILE A 89 2.35 13.05 -2.50
N ILE A 90 2.28 12.26 -3.55
CA ILE A 90 3.43 11.93 -4.39
C ILE A 90 3.53 12.98 -5.50
N SER A 91 4.76 13.43 -5.80
CA SER A 91 5.00 14.34 -6.92
C SER A 91 4.60 13.68 -8.25
N LYS A 92 4.20 14.49 -9.24
CA LYS A 92 3.74 14.01 -10.55
C LYS A 92 4.81 13.26 -11.37
N GLU A 93 6.05 13.30 -10.93
CA GLU A 93 7.17 12.62 -11.56
C GLU A 93 7.19 11.12 -11.24
N TYR A 94 6.49 10.71 -10.17
CA TYR A 94 6.38 9.33 -9.73
C TYR A 94 4.97 8.81 -9.97
N GLU A 95 4.86 7.59 -10.50
CA GLU A 95 3.56 6.97 -10.78
C GLU A 95 2.89 6.35 -9.52
N PHE A 96 3.69 6.05 -8.50
CA PHE A 96 3.27 5.55 -7.19
C PHE A 96 4.39 5.79 -6.17
N TYR A 97 4.14 5.49 -4.91
CA TYR A 97 5.09 5.70 -3.80
C TYR A 97 6.24 4.68 -3.84
N THR A 98 7.20 4.93 -4.74
CA THR A 98 8.38 4.08 -4.96
C THR A 98 9.40 4.20 -3.84
N PHE A 99 10.38 3.29 -3.82
CA PHE A 99 11.53 3.36 -2.91
C PHE A 99 12.29 4.68 -3.06
N ASP A 100 12.53 5.12 -4.29
CA ASP A 100 13.24 6.37 -4.57
C ASP A 100 12.46 7.59 -4.06
N ALA A 101 11.13 7.59 -4.24
CA ALA A 101 10.27 8.65 -3.69
C ALA A 101 10.26 8.64 -2.15
N LYS A 102 10.45 7.48 -1.51
CA LYS A 102 10.47 7.35 -0.05
C LYS A 102 11.77 7.83 0.59
N TYR A 103 12.90 7.54 -0.03
CA TYR A 103 14.20 7.62 0.65
C TYR A 103 15.28 8.39 -0.09
N VAL A 104 15.13 8.65 -1.38
CA VAL A 104 16.18 9.25 -2.22
C VAL A 104 15.85 10.68 -2.59
N ASP A 105 14.62 10.96 -3.00
CA ASP A 105 14.18 12.29 -3.42
C ASP A 105 13.37 12.97 -2.31
N GLY A 106 14.01 13.88 -1.56
CA GLY A 106 13.37 14.64 -0.48
C GLY A 106 12.23 15.57 -0.92
N ASN A 107 12.04 15.79 -2.22
CA ASN A 107 10.96 16.62 -2.78
C ASN A 107 9.85 15.76 -3.42
N ALA A 108 10.05 14.44 -3.53
CA ALA A 108 9.09 13.55 -4.17
C ALA A 108 7.77 13.40 -3.41
N VAL A 109 7.78 13.70 -2.11
CA VAL A 109 6.66 13.42 -1.22
C VAL A 109 6.34 14.63 -0.34
N GLN A 110 5.07 14.97 -0.29
CA GLN A 110 4.52 15.90 0.69
C GLN A 110 3.63 15.11 1.66
N ILE A 111 3.91 15.24 2.95
CA ILE A 111 3.09 14.68 4.03
C ILE A 111 2.12 15.74 4.53
N LYS A 112 0.83 15.39 4.67
CA LYS A 112 -0.21 16.21 5.28
C LYS A 112 -0.83 15.50 6.48
N VAL A 113 -0.66 16.05 7.67
CA VAL A 113 -1.29 15.56 8.90
C VAL A 113 -1.97 16.74 9.59
N PRO A 114 -3.28 16.69 9.80
CA PRO A 114 -4.24 15.71 9.27
C PRO A 114 -4.45 15.83 7.74
N ALA A 115 -4.85 14.74 7.11
CA ALA A 115 -5.30 14.73 5.73
C ALA A 115 -6.55 15.62 5.56
N GLN A 116 -6.65 16.31 4.44
CA GLN A 116 -7.86 17.08 4.10
C GLN A 116 -8.95 16.11 3.61
N LEU A 117 -9.81 15.69 4.52
CA LEU A 117 -10.92 14.74 4.30
C LEU A 117 -12.21 15.31 4.88
N ASP A 118 -13.33 14.91 4.32
CA ASP A 118 -14.63 15.12 4.96
C ASP A 118 -14.65 14.32 6.28
N ALA A 119 -15.30 14.89 7.30
CA ALA A 119 -15.33 14.29 8.65
C ALA A 119 -15.85 12.85 8.65
N ALA A 120 -16.89 12.56 7.86
CA ALA A 120 -17.42 11.20 7.72
C ALA A 120 -16.40 10.23 7.12
N VAL A 121 -15.68 10.64 6.08
CA VAL A 121 -14.64 9.83 5.43
C VAL A 121 -13.46 9.58 6.39
N ALA A 122 -13.06 10.60 7.14
CA ALA A 122 -11.99 10.45 8.13
C ALA A 122 -12.39 9.43 9.21
N GLU A 123 -13.64 9.46 9.69
CA GLU A 123 -14.13 8.50 10.69
C GLU A 123 -14.26 7.08 10.13
N ASP A 124 -14.71 6.93 8.88
CA ASP A 124 -14.77 5.63 8.20
C ASP A 124 -13.36 5.02 8.06
N ILE A 125 -12.35 5.82 7.71
CA ILE A 125 -10.96 5.39 7.63
C ILE A 125 -10.46 4.94 9.00
N ARG A 126 -10.69 5.70 10.07
CA ARG A 126 -10.31 5.35 11.44
C ARG A 126 -10.97 4.04 11.90
N ALA A 127 -12.28 3.92 11.66
CA ALA A 127 -13.04 2.71 12.00
C ALA A 127 -12.53 1.48 11.22
N LEU A 128 -12.23 1.63 9.92
CA LEU A 128 -11.69 0.56 9.09
C LEU A 128 -10.29 0.16 9.57
N SER A 129 -9.44 1.11 9.90
CA SER A 129 -8.10 0.88 10.42
C SER A 129 -8.12 0.09 11.74
N LEU A 130 -9.01 0.46 12.67
CA LEU A 130 -9.21 -0.28 13.93
C LEU A 130 -9.73 -1.71 13.68
N ARG A 131 -10.59 -1.91 12.68
CA ARG A 131 -11.07 -3.23 12.29
C ARG A 131 -9.94 -4.10 11.74
N ALA A 132 -9.11 -3.54 10.85
CA ALA A 132 -7.96 -4.24 10.28
C ALA A 132 -6.95 -4.63 11.36
N TYR A 133 -6.63 -3.70 12.28
CA TYR A 133 -5.75 -3.94 13.42
C TYR A 133 -6.22 -5.12 14.29
N ARG A 134 -7.50 -5.13 14.65
CA ARG A 134 -8.09 -6.21 15.46
C ARG A 134 -8.16 -7.54 14.69
N ALA A 135 -8.49 -7.50 13.40
CA ALA A 135 -8.61 -8.70 12.56
C ALA A 135 -7.27 -9.43 12.41
N LEU A 136 -6.17 -8.68 12.36
CA LEU A 136 -4.80 -9.22 12.31
C LEU A 136 -4.18 -9.45 13.68
N GLN A 137 -4.93 -9.26 14.77
CA GLN A 137 -4.46 -9.46 16.15
C GLN A 137 -3.19 -8.65 16.47
N CYS A 138 -3.08 -7.44 15.92
CA CYS A 138 -1.97 -6.55 16.23
C CYS A 138 -2.07 -6.07 17.69
N GLU A 139 -0.92 -5.82 18.32
CA GLU A 139 -0.79 -5.32 19.67
C GLU A 139 0.13 -4.10 19.71
N ASP A 140 -0.04 -3.29 20.76
CA ASP A 140 0.71 -2.09 21.12
C ASP A 140 0.58 -0.95 20.11
N PHE A 141 1.03 -1.11 18.90
CA PHE A 141 0.94 -0.08 17.87
C PHE A 141 1.04 -0.65 16.46
N ALA A 142 0.48 0.06 15.50
CA ALA A 142 0.65 -0.20 14.07
C ALA A 142 0.29 1.03 13.24
N ARG A 143 0.78 1.09 12.01
CA ARG A 143 0.29 2.00 10.98
C ARG A 143 -0.48 1.21 9.93
N VAL A 144 -1.69 1.64 9.65
CA VAL A 144 -2.52 1.09 8.58
C VAL A 144 -2.40 1.99 7.37
N ASP A 145 -1.99 1.44 6.25
CA ASP A 145 -1.86 2.13 4.97
C ASP A 145 -3.09 1.79 4.11
N LEU A 146 -3.75 2.82 3.57
CA LEU A 146 -5.01 2.72 2.87
C LEU A 146 -5.00 3.50 1.57
N PHE A 147 -5.86 3.09 0.63
CA PHE A 147 -6.21 3.88 -0.55
C PHE A 147 -7.64 4.43 -0.41
N LEU A 148 -7.78 5.74 -0.53
CA LEU A 148 -9.06 6.37 -0.77
C LEU A 148 -9.22 6.53 -2.28
N ALA A 149 -9.95 5.61 -2.90
CA ALA A 149 -10.17 5.58 -4.34
C ALA A 149 -11.01 6.77 -4.83
N ASN A 150 -10.88 7.14 -6.10
CA ASN A 150 -11.62 8.25 -6.72
C ASN A 150 -13.15 8.09 -6.67
N ASN A 151 -13.65 6.87 -6.51
CA ASN A 151 -15.07 6.58 -6.33
C ASN A 151 -15.56 6.67 -4.88
N GLY A 152 -14.70 7.12 -3.95
CA GLY A 152 -14.99 7.27 -2.52
C GLY A 152 -14.83 5.99 -1.70
N LYS A 153 -14.52 4.84 -2.30
CA LYS A 153 -14.26 3.62 -1.54
C LYS A 153 -12.89 3.66 -0.86
N VAL A 154 -12.82 3.12 0.34
CA VAL A 154 -11.58 2.97 1.10
C VAL A 154 -11.15 1.50 1.07
N TYR A 155 -9.88 1.27 0.75
CA TYR A 155 -9.25 -0.05 0.73
C TYR A 155 -8.09 -0.07 1.71
N VAL A 156 -7.97 -1.13 2.50
CA VAL A 156 -6.76 -1.41 3.28
C VAL A 156 -5.72 -1.97 2.33
N ASN A 157 -4.54 -1.38 2.30
CA ASN A 157 -3.40 -1.87 1.53
C ASN A 157 -2.57 -2.82 2.40
N GLU A 158 -2.01 -2.30 3.50
CA GLU A 158 -1.16 -3.09 4.39
C GLU A 158 -1.22 -2.58 5.83
N ILE A 159 -0.69 -3.38 6.78
CA ILE A 159 -0.44 -2.98 8.15
C ILE A 159 1.05 -3.11 8.46
N ASN A 160 1.63 -2.06 9.00
CA ASN A 160 3.01 -2.00 9.46
C ASN A 160 3.03 -2.08 10.98
N THR A 161 3.44 -3.22 11.53
CA THR A 161 3.52 -3.44 12.99
C THR A 161 4.81 -2.89 13.60
N ILE A 162 5.78 -2.49 12.78
CA ILE A 162 6.97 -1.74 13.18
C ILE A 162 7.13 -0.55 12.24
N PRO A 163 6.25 0.47 12.35
CA PRO A 163 6.30 1.65 11.49
C PRO A 163 7.58 2.46 11.74
N GLY A 164 8.01 3.23 10.75
CA GLY A 164 9.15 4.12 10.89
C GLY A 164 8.90 5.25 11.89
N PHE A 165 9.93 5.62 12.64
CA PHE A 165 9.95 6.73 13.60
C PHE A 165 11.00 7.78 13.22
N THR A 166 11.03 8.16 11.95
CA THR A 166 11.94 9.17 11.41
C THR A 166 11.19 10.48 11.17
N ASN A 167 11.93 11.56 10.86
CA ASN A 167 11.32 12.85 10.52
C ASN A 167 10.46 12.83 9.25
N SER A 168 10.58 11.78 8.43
CA SER A 168 9.76 11.53 7.24
C SER A 168 8.63 10.53 7.48
N SER A 169 8.43 10.08 8.72
CA SER A 169 7.38 9.13 9.08
C SER A 169 6.17 9.85 9.66
N MET A 170 4.97 9.40 9.32
CA MET A 170 3.72 9.98 9.86
C MET A 170 3.25 9.32 11.15
N TYR A 171 3.87 8.22 11.59
CA TYR A 171 3.39 7.51 12.77
C TYR A 171 3.58 8.33 14.07
N PRO A 172 4.72 8.99 14.34
CA PRO A 172 4.87 9.87 15.50
C PRO A 172 4.00 11.14 15.40
#